data_d1d6b5092bdbdc62dc91aeea1397b9bb
#
_entry.id   d1d6b5092bdbdc62dc91aeea1397b9bb
#
_cell.length_a   1.000
_cell.length_b   1.000
_cell.length_c   1.000
_cell.angle_alpha   90.00
_cell.angle_beta   90.00
_cell.angle_gamma   90.00
#
_symmetry.space_group_name_H-M   'P 1'
#
loop_
_entity.id
_entity.type
_entity.pdbx_description
1 polymer ?
#
loop_
_entity_poly.entity_id
_entity_poly.type
_entity_poly.pdbx_seq_one_letter_code
_entity_poly.pdbx_strand_id
1 'polypeptide(L)'
;MLTDSGNGRLVVIQIDGNNQRFINISHKPLGIDKINKTTVAVTYRFGTFIHLININTGGISNTIYVSGGQCGGISYSARSTLLYVVVGWTSIHVMDLSGKVMRVLSSPVVMQSIETDVDILYYSDDYHVYCCDLQGQVIWQFTDSNIRGVRSISTDGIGNVYITSYLSQNVIVISPGGLHSKELLTRDDGIHFPIAIHCNRSDDSLVVCNKDNGIVHLFNIERRRLRN
;
A
#
# COMPACT_ATOMS: atom_id res chain seq x y z
N MET A 1 7.40 6.34 6.73
CA MET A 1 7.63 5.14 7.57
C MET A 1 7.58 3.90 6.69
N LEU A 2 8.36 2.88 7.02
CA LEU A 2 8.53 1.67 6.20
C LEU A 2 8.47 0.42 7.09
N THR A 3 8.09 -0.71 6.48
CA THR A 3 8.18 -2.03 7.11
C THR A 3 9.52 -2.70 6.71
N ASP A 4 10.31 -3.10 7.70
CA ASP A 4 11.52 -3.90 7.51
C ASP A 4 11.22 -5.34 7.97
N SER A 5 10.64 -6.11 7.05
CA SER A 5 10.20 -7.48 7.32
C SER A 5 11.37 -8.43 7.60
N GLY A 6 12.55 -8.16 7.04
CA GLY A 6 13.75 -8.96 7.26
C GLY A 6 14.21 -8.91 8.71
N ASN A 7 14.19 -7.73 9.31
CA ASN A 7 14.66 -7.49 10.68
C ASN A 7 13.53 -7.39 11.72
N GLY A 8 12.27 -7.58 11.35
CA GLY A 8 11.13 -7.54 12.29
C GLY A 8 10.96 -6.18 12.95
N ARG A 9 10.99 -5.10 12.17
CA ARG A 9 10.90 -3.73 12.69
C ARG A 9 10.18 -2.78 11.73
N LEU A 10 9.74 -1.65 12.28
CA LEU A 10 9.34 -0.49 11.50
C LEU A 10 10.50 0.52 11.47
N VAL A 11 10.68 1.16 10.33
CA VAL A 11 11.67 2.22 10.13
C VAL A 11 10.94 3.54 10.01
N VAL A 12 11.19 4.45 10.96
CA VAL A 12 10.74 5.84 10.91
C VAL A 12 11.92 6.66 10.44
N ILE A 13 11.76 7.34 9.32
CA ILE A 13 12.80 8.15 8.71
C ILE A 13 12.21 9.49 8.28
N GLN A 14 12.95 10.56 8.43
CA GLN A 14 12.60 11.86 7.86
C GLN A 14 12.84 11.85 6.34
N ILE A 15 12.18 12.75 5.64
CA ILE A 15 12.26 12.84 4.16
C ILE A 15 13.70 13.13 3.69
N ASP A 16 14.48 13.86 4.47
CA ASP A 16 15.89 14.16 4.18
C ASP A 16 16.84 12.96 4.40
N GLY A 17 16.31 11.80 4.79
CA GLY A 17 17.08 10.60 5.12
C GLY A 17 17.72 10.60 6.51
N ASN A 18 17.61 11.72 7.24
CA ASN A 18 18.16 11.87 8.59
C ASN A 18 17.23 11.32 9.68
N ASN A 19 17.70 11.29 10.93
CA ASN A 19 16.92 10.90 12.11
C ASN A 19 16.18 9.57 11.95
N GLN A 20 16.89 8.57 11.47
CA GLN A 20 16.34 7.22 11.36
C GLN A 20 16.12 6.61 12.76
N ARG A 21 14.92 6.12 13.00
CA ARG A 21 14.55 5.43 14.24
C ARG A 21 13.89 4.10 13.94
N PHE A 22 14.19 3.11 14.74
CA PHE A 22 13.63 1.76 14.62
C PHE A 22 12.64 1.48 15.74
N ILE A 23 11.51 0.86 15.38
CA ILE A 23 10.55 0.30 16.31
C ILE A 23 10.59 -1.21 16.12
N ASN A 24 11.22 -1.92 17.06
CA ASN A 24 11.29 -3.37 17.03
C ASN A 24 9.91 -3.97 17.32
N ILE A 25 9.52 -4.95 16.53
CA ILE A 25 8.25 -5.66 16.66
C ILE A 25 8.52 -7.17 16.58
N SER A 26 7.73 -7.95 17.30
CA SER A 26 7.99 -9.40 17.49
C SER A 26 7.71 -10.26 16.26
N HIS A 27 7.13 -9.69 15.20
CA HIS A 27 6.70 -10.39 13.99
C HIS A 27 7.23 -9.69 12.75
N LYS A 28 7.25 -10.40 11.62
CA LYS A 28 7.67 -9.82 10.31
C LYS A 28 6.55 -8.95 9.73
N PRO A 29 6.67 -7.62 9.76
CA PRO A 29 5.64 -6.73 9.23
C PRO A 29 5.50 -6.89 7.71
N LEU A 30 4.28 -6.74 7.22
CA LEU A 30 3.95 -6.84 5.80
C LEU A 30 3.34 -5.53 5.29
N GLY A 31 2.09 -5.25 5.64
CA GLY A 31 1.39 -4.03 5.30
C GLY A 31 1.44 -3.01 6.43
N ILE A 32 1.43 -1.75 6.07
CA ILE A 32 1.37 -0.63 7.03
C ILE A 32 0.55 0.49 6.43
N ASP A 33 -0.35 1.07 7.24
CA ASP A 33 -0.99 2.32 6.87
C ASP A 33 -1.19 3.24 8.08
N LYS A 34 -1.30 4.53 7.79
CA LYS A 34 -1.38 5.58 8.79
C LYS A 34 -2.83 5.83 9.21
N ILE A 35 -3.13 5.64 10.50
CA ILE A 35 -4.44 5.95 11.08
C ILE A 35 -4.52 7.45 11.42
N ASN A 36 -3.48 7.98 12.09
CA ASN A 36 -3.39 9.38 12.47
C ASN A 36 -1.92 9.80 12.65
N LYS A 37 -1.68 10.97 13.23
CA LYS A 37 -0.31 11.51 13.41
C LYS A 37 0.62 10.64 14.25
N THR A 38 0.07 9.81 15.11
CA THR A 38 0.84 9.00 16.07
C THR A 38 0.60 7.51 16.00
N THR A 39 -0.38 7.05 15.21
CA THR A 39 -0.80 5.65 15.16
C THR A 39 -0.76 5.11 13.74
N VAL A 40 -0.21 3.92 13.58
CA VAL A 40 -0.25 3.13 12.35
C VAL A 40 -0.90 1.79 12.60
N ALA A 41 -1.56 1.24 11.57
CA ALA A 41 -2.00 -0.14 11.54
C ALA A 41 -0.96 -0.99 10.78
N VAL A 42 -0.62 -2.15 11.32
CA VAL A 42 0.40 -3.04 10.78
C VAL A 42 -0.14 -4.45 10.67
N THR A 43 -0.05 -5.05 9.48
CA THR A 43 -0.25 -6.48 9.25
C THR A 43 1.08 -7.23 9.24
N TYR A 44 1.02 -8.54 9.38
CA TYR A 44 2.21 -9.37 9.50
C TYR A 44 2.18 -10.54 8.53
N ARG A 45 3.36 -10.89 8.03
CA ARG A 45 3.51 -12.09 7.19
C ARG A 45 3.09 -13.33 7.98
N PHE A 46 2.13 -14.06 7.47
CA PHE A 46 1.48 -15.20 8.11
C PHE A 46 0.65 -14.86 9.37
N GLY A 47 0.45 -13.56 9.66
CA GLY A 47 -0.36 -13.13 10.80
C GLY A 47 -1.85 -13.11 10.48
N THR A 48 -2.66 -13.43 11.48
CA THR A 48 -4.13 -13.32 11.46
C THR A 48 -4.61 -12.21 12.39
N PHE A 49 -3.80 -11.19 12.55
CA PHE A 49 -4.06 -10.05 13.42
C PHE A 49 -3.42 -8.77 12.86
N ILE A 50 -3.88 -7.65 13.37
CA ILE A 50 -3.39 -6.30 13.07
C ILE A 50 -2.99 -5.65 14.38
N HIS A 51 -1.82 -5.03 14.44
CA HIS A 51 -1.47 -4.16 15.56
C HIS A 51 -1.71 -2.70 15.20
N LEU A 52 -2.33 -1.96 16.11
CA LEU A 52 -2.31 -0.51 16.14
C LEU A 52 -1.12 -0.09 17.00
N ILE A 53 -0.13 0.56 16.38
CA ILE A 53 1.16 0.90 17.02
C ILE A 53 1.27 2.41 17.14
N ASN A 54 1.58 2.88 18.35
CA ASN A 54 1.97 4.27 18.56
C ASN A 54 3.41 4.48 18.10
N ILE A 55 3.60 5.30 17.07
CA ILE A 55 4.92 5.50 16.46
C ILE A 55 5.88 6.30 17.33
N ASN A 56 5.41 7.06 18.32
CA ASN A 56 6.28 7.82 19.21
C ASN A 56 6.88 6.93 20.30
N THR A 57 6.09 6.03 20.86
CA THR A 57 6.51 5.14 21.96
C THR A 57 6.96 3.76 21.47
N GLY A 58 6.54 3.33 20.27
CA GLY A 58 6.68 1.96 19.78
C GLY A 58 5.72 0.97 20.42
N GLY A 59 4.83 1.43 21.31
CA GLY A 59 3.87 0.57 22.00
C GLY A 59 2.68 0.17 21.15
N ILE A 60 2.21 -1.07 21.33
CA ILE A 60 0.97 -1.56 20.74
C ILE A 60 -0.19 -1.02 21.57
N SER A 61 -1.05 -0.22 20.93
CA SER A 61 -2.24 0.35 21.59
C SER A 61 -3.47 -0.56 21.49
N ASN A 62 -3.54 -1.38 20.43
CA ASN A 62 -4.60 -2.37 20.24
C ASN A 62 -4.12 -3.53 19.36
N THR A 63 -4.72 -4.71 19.57
CA THR A 63 -4.55 -5.88 18.70
C THR A 63 -5.92 -6.31 18.18
N ILE A 64 -6.10 -6.30 16.88
CA ILE A 64 -7.31 -6.71 16.19
C ILE A 64 -7.08 -8.11 15.63
N TYR A 65 -7.78 -9.10 16.13
CA TYR A 65 -7.74 -10.46 15.59
C TYR A 65 -8.70 -10.60 14.42
N VAL A 66 -8.20 -11.17 13.32
CA VAL A 66 -8.94 -11.29 12.05
C VAL A 66 -9.21 -12.76 11.78
N SER A 67 -10.48 -13.11 11.61
CA SER A 67 -10.90 -14.44 11.18
C SER A 67 -10.90 -14.56 9.65
N GLY A 68 -10.79 -15.77 9.14
CA GLY A 68 -10.91 -16.06 7.69
C GLY A 68 -9.59 -16.22 6.96
N GLY A 69 -8.45 -15.97 7.60
CA GLY A 69 -7.13 -16.20 6.97
C GLY A 69 -6.06 -15.20 7.37
N GLN A 70 -4.93 -15.30 6.70
CA GLN A 70 -3.80 -14.41 6.92
C GLN A 70 -4.10 -12.99 6.41
N CYS A 71 -3.62 -11.98 7.13
CA CYS A 71 -3.73 -10.59 6.74
C CYS A 71 -2.63 -10.24 5.73
N GLY A 72 -3.03 -9.67 4.59
CA GLY A 72 -2.15 -9.15 3.55
C GLY A 72 -2.01 -7.64 3.60
N GLY A 73 -2.23 -6.97 2.46
CA GLY A 73 -2.25 -5.52 2.35
C GLY A 73 -3.32 -4.89 3.24
N ILE A 74 -3.07 -3.66 3.66
CA ILE A 74 -3.98 -2.89 4.52
C ILE A 74 -4.02 -1.45 4.06
N SER A 75 -5.21 -0.85 4.09
CA SER A 75 -5.40 0.58 3.85
C SER A 75 -6.46 1.14 4.79
N TYR A 76 -6.28 2.36 5.24
CA TYR A 76 -7.20 3.07 6.13
C TYR A 76 -7.86 4.25 5.43
N SER A 77 -9.17 4.21 5.33
CA SER A 77 -9.93 5.36 4.85
C SER A 77 -10.24 6.32 6.00
N ALA A 78 -9.57 7.46 6.02
CA ALA A 78 -9.83 8.49 7.03
C ALA A 78 -11.25 9.06 6.94
N ARG A 79 -11.88 9.03 5.77
CA ARG A 79 -13.25 9.52 5.56
C ARG A 79 -14.29 8.60 6.21
N SER A 80 -14.19 7.30 6.00
CA SER A 80 -15.11 6.31 6.59
C SER A 80 -14.67 5.84 7.98
N THR A 81 -13.43 6.14 8.39
CA THR A 81 -12.79 5.65 9.61
C THR A 81 -12.69 4.11 9.68
N LEU A 82 -12.58 3.47 8.52
CA LEU A 82 -12.54 2.01 8.38
C LEU A 82 -11.20 1.53 7.83
N LEU A 83 -10.81 0.34 8.28
CA LEU A 83 -9.71 -0.44 7.72
C LEU A 83 -10.23 -1.34 6.60
N TYR A 84 -9.50 -1.40 5.51
CA TYR A 84 -9.66 -2.33 4.41
C TYR A 84 -8.46 -3.28 4.43
N VAL A 85 -8.69 -4.54 4.68
CA VAL A 85 -7.64 -5.53 4.91
C VAL A 85 -7.82 -6.71 3.98
N VAL A 86 -6.81 -7.04 3.22
CA VAL A 86 -6.79 -8.28 2.43
C VAL A 86 -6.67 -9.46 3.38
N VAL A 87 -7.60 -10.40 3.30
CA VAL A 87 -7.66 -11.60 4.15
C VAL A 87 -7.75 -12.84 3.29
N GLY A 88 -6.88 -13.81 3.54
CA GLY A 88 -6.82 -15.05 2.77
C GLY A 88 -6.52 -14.84 1.29
N TRP A 89 -6.01 -13.65 0.91
CA TRP A 89 -5.63 -13.22 -0.45
C TRP A 89 -6.78 -13.01 -1.44
N THR A 90 -8.01 -13.41 -1.11
CA THR A 90 -9.17 -13.37 -2.02
C THR A 90 -10.37 -12.63 -1.45
N SER A 91 -10.24 -12.05 -0.27
CA SER A 91 -11.28 -11.22 0.35
C SER A 91 -10.71 -9.95 0.96
N ILE A 92 -11.53 -8.90 1.01
CA ILE A 92 -11.22 -7.65 1.71
C ILE A 92 -12.21 -7.54 2.87
N HIS A 93 -11.70 -7.61 4.10
CA HIS A 93 -12.49 -7.32 5.27
C HIS A 93 -12.50 -5.83 5.53
N VAL A 94 -13.67 -5.24 5.56
CA VAL A 94 -13.89 -3.83 5.91
C VAL A 94 -14.32 -3.79 7.37
N MET A 95 -13.51 -3.18 8.23
CA MET A 95 -13.72 -3.21 9.68
C MET A 95 -13.41 -1.87 10.34
N ASP A 96 -13.97 -1.64 11.51
CA ASP A 96 -13.60 -0.52 12.34
C ASP A 96 -12.31 -0.77 13.14
N LEU A 97 -11.83 0.23 13.87
CA LEU A 97 -10.61 0.13 14.68
C LEU A 97 -10.76 -0.74 15.94
N SER A 98 -11.98 -1.19 16.26
CA SER A 98 -12.21 -2.20 17.31
C SER A 98 -12.08 -3.64 16.77
N GLY A 99 -12.06 -3.81 15.45
CA GLY A 99 -12.04 -5.09 14.76
C GLY A 99 -13.43 -5.62 14.40
N LYS A 100 -14.48 -4.83 14.58
CA LYS A 100 -15.83 -5.20 14.14
C LYS A 100 -15.87 -5.17 12.62
N VAL A 101 -16.10 -6.34 12.01
CA VAL A 101 -16.27 -6.46 10.55
C VAL A 101 -17.63 -5.89 10.14
N MET A 102 -17.60 -4.88 9.29
CA MET A 102 -18.79 -4.23 8.75
C MET A 102 -19.29 -4.93 7.49
N ARG A 103 -18.35 -5.43 6.67
CA ARG A 103 -18.63 -6.21 5.45
C ARG A 103 -17.38 -6.94 4.99
N VAL A 104 -17.60 -7.91 4.09
CA VAL A 104 -16.54 -8.63 3.40
C VAL A 104 -16.80 -8.50 1.89
N LEU A 105 -15.78 -8.06 1.16
CA LEU A 105 -15.79 -7.99 -0.29
C LEU A 105 -14.97 -9.17 -0.81
N SER A 106 -15.58 -10.02 -1.65
CA SER A 106 -14.88 -11.14 -2.28
C SER A 106 -14.27 -10.71 -3.61
N SER A 107 -13.09 -11.22 -3.91
CA SER A 107 -12.42 -11.01 -5.19
C SER A 107 -12.17 -12.35 -5.89
N PRO A 108 -12.35 -12.42 -7.21
CA PRO A 108 -12.03 -13.62 -7.98
C PRO A 108 -10.54 -13.81 -8.20
N VAL A 109 -9.71 -12.84 -7.80
CA VAL A 109 -8.26 -12.85 -8.02
C VAL A 109 -7.50 -12.83 -6.69
N VAL A 110 -6.26 -13.32 -6.73
CA VAL A 110 -5.34 -13.27 -5.59
C VAL A 110 -4.76 -11.86 -5.48
N MET A 111 -5.19 -11.12 -4.48
CA MET A 111 -4.80 -9.72 -4.29
C MET A 111 -3.42 -9.58 -3.69
N GLN A 112 -2.59 -8.71 -4.29
CA GLN A 112 -1.24 -8.41 -3.82
C GLN A 112 -1.18 -7.12 -3.00
N SER A 113 -1.90 -6.09 -3.41
CA SER A 113 -1.89 -4.78 -2.77
C SER A 113 -3.29 -4.17 -2.74
N ILE A 114 -3.49 -3.25 -1.82
CA ILE A 114 -4.74 -2.52 -1.63
C ILE A 114 -4.44 -1.07 -1.24
N GLU A 115 -5.24 -0.14 -1.75
CA GLU A 115 -5.18 1.29 -1.41
C GLU A 115 -6.58 1.88 -1.44
N THR A 116 -6.90 2.77 -0.51
CA THR A 116 -8.16 3.53 -0.51
C THR A 116 -7.90 5.02 -0.73
N ASP A 117 -8.70 5.64 -1.57
CA ASP A 117 -8.65 7.08 -1.80
C ASP A 117 -10.07 7.65 -1.87
N VAL A 118 -10.43 8.47 -0.89
CA VAL A 118 -11.76 9.07 -0.71
C VAL A 118 -12.86 8.01 -0.75
N ASP A 119 -13.51 7.82 -1.90
CA ASP A 119 -14.63 6.87 -2.10
C ASP A 119 -14.26 5.72 -3.05
N ILE A 120 -12.97 5.57 -3.34
CA ILE A 120 -12.44 4.58 -4.28
C ILE A 120 -11.56 3.58 -3.55
N LEU A 121 -11.66 2.34 -3.98
CA LEU A 121 -10.83 1.22 -3.56
C LEU A 121 -10.02 0.73 -4.76
N TYR A 122 -8.71 0.66 -4.60
CA TYR A 122 -7.81 0.06 -5.57
C TYR A 122 -7.23 -1.22 -5.01
N TYR A 123 -7.13 -2.25 -5.84
CA TYR A 123 -6.37 -3.46 -5.53
C TYR A 123 -5.72 -4.02 -6.78
N SER A 124 -4.74 -4.90 -6.61
CA SER A 124 -4.04 -5.54 -7.73
C SER A 124 -3.89 -7.04 -7.52
N ASP A 125 -3.84 -7.76 -8.63
CA ASP A 125 -3.14 -9.04 -8.74
C ASP A 125 -1.74 -8.83 -9.34
N ASP A 126 -1.09 -9.89 -9.83
CA ASP A 126 0.26 -9.79 -10.41
C ASP A 126 0.30 -9.01 -11.74
N TYR A 127 -0.83 -8.86 -12.45
CA TYR A 127 -0.89 -8.35 -13.84
C TYR A 127 -1.88 -7.23 -14.04
N HIS A 128 -2.81 -7.04 -13.11
CA HIS A 128 -3.91 -6.09 -13.25
C HIS A 128 -4.03 -5.17 -12.06
N VAL A 129 -4.53 -3.97 -12.33
CA VAL A 129 -4.98 -3.03 -11.31
C VAL A 129 -6.48 -2.85 -11.46
N TYR A 130 -7.20 -2.95 -10.37
CA TYR A 130 -8.64 -2.78 -10.29
C TYR A 130 -8.98 -1.52 -9.52
N CYS A 131 -9.88 -0.73 -10.06
CA CYS A 131 -10.50 0.41 -9.40
C CYS A 131 -11.96 0.06 -9.14
N CYS A 132 -12.38 0.17 -7.89
CA CYS A 132 -13.72 -0.19 -7.45
C CYS A 132 -14.32 0.93 -6.62
N ASP A 133 -15.64 0.96 -6.53
CA ASP A 133 -16.29 1.69 -5.44
C ASP A 133 -16.02 1.00 -4.10
N LEU A 134 -16.41 1.65 -3.01
CA LEU A 134 -16.24 1.08 -1.66
C LEU A 134 -17.16 -0.13 -1.39
N GLN A 135 -18.08 -0.46 -2.29
CA GLN A 135 -18.94 -1.65 -2.27
C GLN A 135 -18.28 -2.83 -2.99
N GLY A 136 -17.14 -2.60 -3.67
CA GLY A 136 -16.40 -3.62 -4.41
C GLY A 136 -16.85 -3.79 -5.87
N GLN A 137 -17.72 -2.90 -6.38
CA GLN A 137 -18.09 -2.91 -7.79
C GLN A 137 -16.95 -2.33 -8.63
N VAL A 138 -16.47 -3.10 -9.59
CA VAL A 138 -15.38 -2.68 -10.48
C VAL A 138 -15.84 -1.54 -11.38
N ILE A 139 -15.14 -0.42 -11.31
CA ILE A 139 -15.35 0.77 -12.16
C ILE A 139 -14.50 0.63 -13.42
N TRP A 140 -13.22 0.24 -13.25
CA TRP A 140 -12.33 -0.08 -14.35
C TRP A 140 -11.27 -1.10 -13.92
N GLN A 141 -10.73 -1.80 -14.90
CA GLN A 141 -9.57 -2.69 -14.79
C GLN A 141 -8.52 -2.24 -15.78
N PHE A 142 -7.28 -2.20 -15.33
CA PHE A 142 -6.14 -1.83 -16.16
C PHE A 142 -5.13 -2.97 -16.26
N THR A 143 -4.60 -3.18 -17.47
CA THR A 143 -3.48 -4.08 -17.75
C THR A 143 -2.58 -3.47 -18.83
N ASP A 144 -1.30 -3.78 -18.77
CA ASP A 144 -0.30 -3.36 -19.75
C ASP A 144 0.78 -4.43 -19.85
N SER A 145 1.39 -4.61 -21.01
CA SER A 145 2.47 -5.59 -21.24
C SER A 145 3.70 -5.34 -20.36
N ASN A 146 3.89 -4.10 -19.90
CA ASN A 146 4.97 -3.69 -19.00
C ASN A 146 4.66 -3.90 -17.52
N ILE A 147 3.49 -4.46 -17.20
CA ILE A 147 3.07 -4.76 -15.82
C ILE A 147 3.26 -6.25 -15.54
N ARG A 148 4.22 -6.57 -14.66
CA ARG A 148 4.42 -7.94 -14.16
C ARG A 148 4.82 -7.93 -12.70
N GLY A 149 4.00 -8.60 -11.88
CA GLY A 149 4.25 -8.71 -10.45
C GLY A 149 4.01 -7.38 -9.73
N VAL A 150 2.78 -6.85 -9.80
CA VAL A 150 2.41 -5.67 -9.01
C VAL A 150 2.55 -6.00 -7.53
N ARG A 151 3.25 -5.14 -6.77
CA ARG A 151 3.50 -5.35 -5.33
C ARG A 151 2.94 -4.25 -4.45
N SER A 152 2.79 -3.05 -4.97
CA SER A 152 2.28 -1.94 -4.18
C SER A 152 1.56 -0.94 -5.07
N ILE A 153 0.53 -0.33 -4.51
CA ILE A 153 -0.28 0.73 -5.12
C ILE A 153 -0.23 1.93 -4.20
N SER A 154 -0.20 3.12 -4.76
CA SER A 154 -0.43 4.38 -4.06
C SER A 154 -1.08 5.40 -4.97
N THR A 155 -1.78 6.40 -4.40
CA THR A 155 -2.50 7.43 -5.14
C THR A 155 -2.07 8.83 -4.73
N ASP A 156 -2.16 9.80 -5.65
CA ASP A 156 -1.77 11.20 -5.38
C ASP A 156 -2.94 12.09 -4.89
N GLY A 157 -4.14 11.53 -4.77
CA GLY A 157 -5.34 12.26 -4.32
C GLY A 157 -6.03 13.09 -5.41
N ILE A 158 -5.48 13.17 -6.62
CA ILE A 158 -6.18 13.70 -7.82
C ILE A 158 -6.58 12.58 -8.79
N GLY A 159 -6.35 11.34 -8.36
CA GLY A 159 -6.80 10.10 -9.00
C GLY A 159 -5.76 9.40 -9.85
N ASN A 160 -4.52 9.90 -9.98
CA ASN A 160 -3.46 9.09 -10.58
C ASN A 160 -3.09 7.95 -9.63
N VAL A 161 -2.85 6.78 -10.22
CA VAL A 161 -2.50 5.55 -9.50
C VAL A 161 -1.07 5.15 -9.85
N TYR A 162 -0.22 5.08 -8.86
CA TYR A 162 1.19 4.68 -9.00
C TYR A 162 1.33 3.23 -8.55
N ILE A 163 2.01 2.42 -9.35
CA ILE A 163 2.25 1.01 -9.04
C ILE A 163 3.71 0.64 -9.17
N THR A 164 4.17 -0.27 -8.33
CA THR A 164 5.44 -0.96 -8.53
C THR A 164 5.22 -2.26 -9.27
N SER A 165 6.03 -2.49 -10.31
CA SER A 165 6.02 -3.70 -11.12
C SER A 165 7.31 -4.47 -10.86
N TYR A 166 7.27 -5.43 -9.95
CA TYR A 166 8.45 -6.13 -9.41
C TYR A 166 9.27 -6.84 -10.48
N LEU A 167 8.60 -7.64 -11.33
CA LEU A 167 9.27 -8.42 -12.37
C LEU A 167 9.67 -7.57 -13.57
N SER A 168 8.91 -6.53 -13.90
CA SER A 168 9.28 -5.58 -14.96
C SER A 168 10.30 -4.55 -14.48
N GLN A 169 10.49 -4.41 -13.17
CA GLN A 169 11.45 -3.48 -12.54
C GLN A 169 11.22 -2.03 -12.94
N ASN A 170 9.97 -1.60 -12.86
CA ASN A 170 9.58 -0.23 -13.17
C ASN A 170 8.50 0.27 -12.18
N VAL A 171 8.25 1.56 -12.27
CA VAL A 171 7.10 2.24 -11.67
C VAL A 171 6.25 2.81 -12.79
N ILE A 172 4.97 2.50 -12.77
CA ILE A 172 4.00 2.98 -13.76
C ILE A 172 3.00 3.89 -13.07
N VAL A 173 2.63 4.98 -13.74
CA VAL A 173 1.50 5.82 -13.35
C VAL A 173 0.33 5.58 -14.31
N ILE A 174 -0.86 5.39 -13.75
CA ILE A 174 -2.12 5.14 -14.47
C ILE A 174 -3.02 6.36 -14.28
N SER A 175 -3.68 6.80 -15.35
CA SER A 175 -4.63 7.93 -15.29
C SER A 175 -5.86 7.60 -14.43
N PRO A 176 -6.58 8.62 -13.91
CA PRO A 176 -7.75 8.43 -13.05
C PRO A 176 -8.85 7.55 -13.65
N GLY A 177 -9.01 7.57 -14.97
CA GLY A 177 -9.99 6.73 -15.67
C GLY A 177 -9.49 5.35 -16.06
N GLY A 178 -8.24 4.99 -15.76
CA GLY A 178 -7.66 3.70 -16.15
C GLY A 178 -7.38 3.56 -17.66
N LEU A 179 -7.44 4.63 -18.44
CA LEU A 179 -7.33 4.57 -19.91
C LEU A 179 -5.90 4.76 -20.43
N HIS A 180 -5.08 5.47 -19.69
CA HIS A 180 -3.71 5.80 -20.08
C HIS A 180 -2.74 5.47 -18.97
N SER A 181 -1.53 5.09 -19.36
CA SER A 181 -0.43 4.87 -18.45
C SER A 181 0.85 5.48 -18.99
N LYS A 182 1.79 5.68 -18.08
CA LYS A 182 3.15 6.07 -18.42
C LYS A 182 4.12 5.32 -17.51
N GLU A 183 5.17 4.75 -18.09
CA GLU A 183 6.33 4.32 -17.35
C GLU A 183 7.03 5.54 -16.78
N LEU A 184 7.08 5.64 -15.47
CA LEU A 184 7.56 6.82 -14.75
C LEU A 184 9.02 6.67 -14.36
N LEU A 185 9.37 5.50 -13.83
CA LEU A 185 10.71 5.17 -13.35
C LEU A 185 11.09 3.77 -13.82
N THR A 186 12.38 3.60 -14.14
CA THR A 186 12.96 2.38 -14.69
C THR A 186 14.23 1.97 -13.94
N ARG A 187 14.92 0.96 -14.43
CA ARG A 187 16.25 0.58 -13.94
C ARG A 187 17.30 1.69 -14.05
N ASP A 188 17.17 2.54 -15.07
CA ASP A 188 18.09 3.66 -15.27
C ASP A 188 17.94 4.72 -14.18
N ASP A 189 16.77 4.77 -13.52
CA ASP A 189 16.49 5.61 -12.35
C ASP A 189 16.85 4.91 -11.02
N GLY A 190 17.47 3.74 -11.06
CA GLY A 190 17.87 2.95 -9.89
C GLY A 190 16.78 2.04 -9.34
N ILE A 191 15.71 1.78 -10.09
CA ILE A 191 14.62 0.90 -9.64
C ILE A 191 15.00 -0.56 -9.89
N HIS A 192 15.13 -1.34 -8.80
CA HIS A 192 15.47 -2.75 -8.83
C HIS A 192 14.50 -3.56 -7.97
N PHE A 193 13.72 -4.42 -8.59
CA PHE A 193 12.72 -5.26 -7.91
C PHE A 193 11.90 -4.47 -6.87
N PRO A 194 11.17 -3.41 -7.30
CA PRO A 194 10.45 -2.52 -6.39
C PRO A 194 9.29 -3.27 -5.72
N ILE A 195 9.17 -3.14 -4.39
CA ILE A 195 8.16 -3.85 -3.58
C ILE A 195 7.19 -2.94 -2.85
N ALA A 196 7.53 -1.66 -2.69
CA ALA A 196 6.65 -0.71 -2.01
C ALA A 196 6.75 0.65 -2.69
N ILE A 197 5.62 1.35 -2.72
CA ILE A 197 5.51 2.71 -3.21
C ILE A 197 4.57 3.50 -2.31
N HIS A 198 4.88 4.77 -2.08
CA HIS A 198 4.01 5.70 -1.38
C HIS A 198 4.13 7.08 -1.97
N CYS A 199 2.99 7.65 -2.37
CA CYS A 199 2.89 9.03 -2.80
C CYS A 199 2.56 9.92 -1.61
N ASN A 200 3.49 10.79 -1.22
CA ASN A 200 3.23 11.78 -0.19
C ASN A 200 2.53 12.98 -0.80
N ARG A 201 1.25 13.13 -0.46
CA ARG A 201 0.38 14.16 -1.03
C ARG A 201 0.68 15.58 -0.52
N SER A 202 1.51 15.73 0.52
CA SER A 202 1.81 17.04 1.13
C SER A 202 2.99 17.77 0.47
N ASP A 203 3.91 17.03 -0.13
CA ASP A 203 5.16 17.59 -0.69
C ASP A 203 5.48 17.09 -2.10
N ASP A 204 4.50 16.48 -2.77
CA ASP A 204 4.65 15.96 -4.14
C ASP A 204 5.82 14.99 -4.30
N SER A 205 6.07 14.16 -3.29
CA SER A 205 7.13 13.17 -3.31
C SER A 205 6.61 11.74 -3.47
N LEU A 206 7.42 10.92 -4.10
CA LEU A 206 7.19 9.49 -4.31
C LEU A 206 8.31 8.70 -3.68
N VAL A 207 7.98 7.88 -2.71
CA VAL A 207 8.93 6.95 -2.07
C VAL A 207 8.80 5.59 -2.73
N VAL A 208 9.91 5.02 -3.19
CA VAL A 208 9.97 3.68 -3.78
C VAL A 208 11.02 2.85 -3.07
N CYS A 209 10.66 1.63 -2.66
CA CYS A 209 11.56 0.71 -1.97
C CYS A 209 11.94 -0.47 -2.87
N ASN A 210 13.24 -0.69 -3.05
CA ASN A 210 13.79 -1.86 -3.72
C ASN A 210 13.93 -3.03 -2.73
N LYS A 211 13.71 -4.27 -3.21
CA LYS A 211 13.84 -5.47 -2.38
C LYS A 211 15.27 -5.97 -2.27
N ASP A 212 15.98 -6.02 -3.37
CA ASP A 212 17.26 -6.71 -3.49
C ASP A 212 18.41 -6.04 -2.73
N ASN A 213 18.42 -4.71 -2.73
CA ASN A 213 19.46 -3.89 -2.12
C ASN A 213 19.00 -3.09 -0.89
N GLY A 214 17.71 -3.12 -0.57
CA GLY A 214 17.11 -2.38 0.55
C GLY A 214 17.16 -0.85 0.40
N ILE A 215 17.45 -0.34 -0.80
CA ILE A 215 17.49 1.10 -1.06
C ILE A 215 16.08 1.66 -1.10
N VAL A 216 15.90 2.81 -0.47
CA VAL A 216 14.69 3.61 -0.52
C VAL A 216 15.01 4.87 -1.32
N HIS A 217 14.32 5.01 -2.43
CA HIS A 217 14.44 6.19 -3.29
C HIS A 217 13.35 7.19 -2.98
N LEU A 218 13.68 8.47 -3.04
CA LEU A 218 12.76 9.59 -2.94
C LEU A 218 12.82 10.38 -4.24
N PHE A 219 11.69 10.52 -4.91
CA PHE A 219 11.54 11.29 -6.14
C PHE A 219 10.56 12.43 -5.92
N ASN A 220 10.84 13.59 -6.50
CA ASN A 220 9.85 14.65 -6.63
C ASN A 220 9.00 14.39 -7.87
N ILE A 221 7.69 14.50 -7.75
CA ILE A 221 6.76 14.29 -8.85
C ILE A 221 5.99 15.56 -9.14
N GLU A 222 5.80 15.86 -10.44
CA GLU A 222 4.84 16.87 -10.85
C GLU A 222 3.46 16.22 -10.95
N ARG A 223 2.53 16.63 -10.09
CA ARG A 223 1.14 16.17 -10.15
C ARG A 223 0.41 16.80 -11.33
N ARG A 224 0.50 16.18 -12.47
CA ARG A 224 -0.35 16.50 -13.61
C ARG A 224 -1.29 15.32 -13.87
N ARG A 225 -2.58 15.61 -14.05
CA ARG A 225 -3.47 14.57 -14.59
C ARG A 225 -2.90 14.14 -15.93
N LEU A 226 -2.68 12.85 -16.11
CA LEU A 226 -2.42 12.32 -17.44
C LEU A 226 -3.64 12.69 -18.29
N ARG A 227 -3.41 13.53 -19.32
CA ARG A 227 -4.50 13.97 -20.21
C ARG A 227 -4.98 12.78 -21.03
N ASN A 228 -6.29 12.72 -21.17
CA ASN A 228 -6.94 11.80 -22.10
C ASN A 228 -6.54 12.11 -23.54
#